data_3391cbbaedcd87fef858bc99cd642e75
#
_entry.id   3391cbbaedcd87fef858bc99cd642e75
#
_cell.length_a   1.000
_cell.length_b   1.000
_cell.length_c   1.000
_cell.angle_alpha   90.00
_cell.angle_beta   90.00
_cell.angle_gamma   90.00
#
_symmetry.space_group_name_H-M   'P 1'
#
loop_
_entity.id
_entity.type
_entity.pdbx_description
1 polymer ?
#
loop_
_entity_poly.entity_id
_entity_poly.type
_entity_poly.pdbx_seq_one_letter_code
_entity_poly.pdbx_strand_id
1 'polypeptide(L)'
;MSTRESFNPESYELDKSFRLTRFTELKGTGCKVPQDVLQKLLESLQENHFQEDEQFLGAVMPRLGIGMDTCVIPLRHGGLSLVQTTDYIYPIVDDPYMMGRIACANVLSDLYAMGVTECDNMLMLLGISNKMTDRGFKDAAEEAGTSVTGGQTVLNPWIVLGGVATTVCQPNEFIMPDNAVPGDVLVLTKPLGTQVAVAVHQWLDIPEKWNKIKLVVTQEDVELAYQEAMMNMARLNRTAAGLMHTFNAHAATDITGFGILGHAQNLAKQQRNEVSFVIHNLPVLAKMAAVSKACGNMFGLMHGTCPETSGGLLICLPREQAARFCAEIKSPKYGEGHQAWIIGIVEKGNRTARIIDKPRIIEVAPQAPKP
;
A
#
# COMPACT_ATOMS: atom_id res chain seq x y z
N MET A 1 -1.78 19.89 -3.56
CA MET A 1 -2.45 19.37 -4.77
C MET A 1 -3.46 20.41 -5.23
N SER A 2 -3.38 20.86 -6.46
CA SER A 2 -4.47 21.68 -7.03
C SER A 2 -5.75 20.86 -7.00
N THR A 3 -6.86 21.49 -6.64
CA THR A 3 -8.20 20.89 -6.74
C THR A 3 -8.44 20.55 -8.21
N ARG A 4 -8.21 19.30 -8.57
CA ARG A 4 -8.55 18.83 -9.89
C ARG A 4 -10.06 18.62 -9.96
N GLU A 5 -10.67 19.07 -11.05
CA GLU A 5 -12.07 18.78 -11.32
C GLU A 5 -12.33 17.28 -11.36
N SER A 6 -13.50 16.85 -10.92
CA SER A 6 -13.93 15.46 -11.02
C SER A 6 -13.86 14.97 -12.46
N PHE A 7 -13.41 13.73 -12.66
CA PHE A 7 -13.35 13.14 -13.99
C PHE A 7 -14.73 13.18 -14.66
N ASN A 8 -14.79 13.83 -15.81
CA ASN A 8 -15.96 13.84 -16.67
C ASN A 8 -15.63 13.13 -17.99
N PRO A 9 -16.22 11.95 -18.27
CA PRO A 9 -15.95 11.20 -19.49
C PRO A 9 -16.16 12.02 -20.78
N GLU A 10 -17.18 12.84 -20.81
CA GLU A 10 -17.54 13.66 -22.00
C GLU A 10 -16.43 14.64 -22.37
N SER A 11 -15.63 15.12 -21.41
CA SER A 11 -14.47 15.99 -21.67
C SER A 11 -13.34 15.29 -22.44
N TYR A 12 -13.40 13.96 -22.52
CA TYR A 12 -12.42 13.12 -23.21
C TYR A 12 -13.02 12.38 -24.42
N GLU A 13 -14.15 12.87 -24.91
CA GLU A 13 -14.90 12.24 -26.02
C GLU A 13 -15.38 10.81 -25.71
N LEU A 14 -15.57 10.51 -24.43
CA LEU A 14 -16.09 9.23 -23.94
C LEU A 14 -17.57 9.33 -23.61
N ASP A 15 -18.28 8.22 -23.73
CA ASP A 15 -19.70 8.17 -23.34
C ASP A 15 -19.86 8.52 -21.85
N LYS A 16 -20.94 9.23 -21.51
CA LYS A 16 -21.25 9.65 -20.15
C LYS A 16 -21.29 8.46 -19.16
N SER A 17 -21.64 7.28 -19.64
CA SER A 17 -21.70 6.07 -18.84
C SER A 17 -20.36 5.35 -18.69
N PHE A 18 -19.28 5.90 -19.27
CA PHE A 18 -17.96 5.32 -19.19
C PHE A 18 -17.52 5.14 -17.74
N ARG A 19 -17.05 3.94 -17.43
CA ARG A 19 -16.46 3.57 -16.14
C ARG A 19 -15.25 2.68 -16.39
N LEU A 20 -14.08 3.12 -16.01
CA LEU A 20 -12.83 2.36 -16.18
C LEU A 20 -12.92 1.00 -15.48
N THR A 21 -13.54 0.95 -14.34
CA THR A 21 -13.72 -0.27 -13.53
C THR A 21 -14.64 -1.31 -14.16
N ARG A 22 -15.36 -0.99 -15.22
CA ARG A 22 -16.18 -1.96 -15.97
C ARG A 22 -15.38 -2.83 -16.94
N PHE A 23 -14.13 -2.44 -17.25
CA PHE A 23 -13.25 -3.20 -18.14
C PHE A 23 -12.47 -4.29 -17.41
N THR A 24 -12.82 -4.59 -16.19
CA THR A 24 -12.24 -5.67 -15.40
C THR A 24 -13.27 -6.21 -14.41
N GLU A 25 -13.20 -7.49 -14.15
CA GLU A 25 -13.98 -8.13 -13.08
C GLU A 25 -13.33 -7.98 -11.71
N LEU A 26 -12.02 -7.75 -11.70
CA LEU A 26 -11.19 -7.62 -10.51
C LEU A 26 -10.78 -6.16 -10.29
N LYS A 27 -10.53 -5.78 -9.04
CA LYS A 27 -10.24 -4.39 -8.67
C LYS A 27 -9.04 -4.28 -7.74
N GLY A 28 -8.17 -3.32 -8.04
CA GLY A 28 -7.01 -3.02 -7.21
C GLY A 28 -6.14 -4.23 -6.94
N THR A 29 -5.79 -4.43 -5.69
CA THR A 29 -5.01 -5.57 -5.19
C THR A 29 -5.85 -6.60 -4.43
N GLY A 30 -7.16 -6.43 -4.38
CA GLY A 30 -8.09 -7.34 -3.70
C GLY A 30 -8.19 -8.74 -4.32
N CYS A 31 -7.54 -8.95 -5.45
CA CYS A 31 -7.50 -10.19 -6.21
C CYS A 31 -6.17 -10.95 -6.08
N LYS A 32 -5.36 -10.64 -5.07
CA LYS A 32 -4.12 -11.39 -4.81
C LYS A 32 -4.42 -12.87 -4.59
N VAL A 33 -3.53 -13.72 -5.10
CA VAL A 33 -3.56 -15.16 -4.81
C VAL A 33 -3.59 -15.36 -3.29
N PRO A 34 -4.44 -16.26 -2.76
CA PRO A 34 -4.49 -16.52 -1.33
C PRO A 34 -3.12 -16.78 -0.74
N GLN A 35 -2.88 -16.21 0.44
CA GLN A 35 -1.55 -16.18 1.04
C GLN A 35 -0.95 -17.56 1.28
N ASP A 36 -1.77 -18.53 1.66
CA ASP A 36 -1.36 -19.92 1.87
C ASP A 36 -0.94 -20.61 0.57
N VAL A 37 -1.62 -20.31 -0.54
CA VAL A 37 -1.25 -20.83 -1.87
C VAL A 37 0.04 -20.20 -2.36
N LEU A 38 0.16 -18.88 -2.22
CA LEU A 38 1.38 -18.17 -2.57
C LEU A 38 2.58 -18.65 -1.76
N GLN A 39 2.41 -18.88 -0.46
CA GLN A 39 3.46 -19.37 0.40
C GLN A 39 3.98 -20.73 -0.05
N LYS A 40 3.10 -21.67 -0.40
CA LYS A 40 3.48 -22.98 -0.93
C LYS A 40 4.27 -22.89 -2.24
N LEU A 41 3.87 -21.98 -3.13
CA LEU A 41 4.62 -21.72 -4.36
C LEU A 41 6.02 -21.16 -4.07
N LEU A 42 6.14 -20.25 -3.13
CA LEU A 42 7.40 -19.63 -2.76
C LEU A 42 8.33 -20.58 -2.01
N GLU A 43 7.81 -21.49 -1.19
CA GLU A 43 8.60 -22.51 -0.49
C GLU A 43 9.39 -23.37 -1.48
N SER A 44 8.79 -23.79 -2.58
CA SER A 44 9.48 -24.59 -3.61
C SER A 44 10.61 -23.83 -4.30
N LEU A 45 10.48 -22.50 -4.42
CA LEU A 45 11.53 -21.64 -4.98
C LEU A 45 12.65 -21.37 -3.98
N GLN A 46 12.34 -21.30 -2.69
CA GLN A 46 13.32 -21.11 -1.62
C GLN A 46 14.23 -22.32 -1.45
N GLU A 47 13.71 -23.53 -1.53
CA GLU A 47 14.50 -24.76 -1.46
C GLU A 47 15.57 -24.83 -2.56
N ASN A 48 15.26 -24.38 -3.77
CA ASN A 48 16.21 -24.35 -4.86
C ASN A 48 17.27 -23.24 -4.69
N HIS A 49 16.95 -22.13 -4.06
CA HIS A 49 17.87 -21.03 -3.81
C HIS A 49 18.91 -21.36 -2.72
N PHE A 50 18.53 -22.09 -1.69
CA PHE A 50 19.46 -22.50 -0.62
C PHE A 50 20.60 -23.41 -1.12
N GLN A 51 20.39 -24.20 -2.16
CA GLN A 51 21.42 -25.06 -2.75
C GLN A 51 22.42 -24.29 -3.62
N GLU A 52 21.99 -23.17 -4.23
CA GLU A 52 22.87 -22.32 -5.05
C GLU A 52 23.67 -21.34 -4.20
N ASP A 53 23.12 -20.83 -3.09
CA ASP A 53 23.77 -19.87 -2.21
C ASP A 53 24.92 -20.47 -1.38
N GLU A 54 24.88 -21.76 -1.08
CA GLU A 54 26.00 -22.46 -0.44
C GLU A 54 27.26 -22.49 -1.33
N GLN A 55 27.12 -22.37 -2.64
CA GLN A 55 28.24 -22.30 -3.58
C GLN A 55 28.81 -20.90 -3.80
N PHE A 56 28.07 -19.84 -3.40
CA PHE A 56 28.46 -18.44 -3.51
C PHE A 56 29.05 -17.86 -2.21
N LEU A 57 29.59 -18.71 -1.36
CA LEU A 57 30.15 -18.35 -0.05
C LEU A 57 31.32 -17.38 -0.11
N GLY A 58 31.08 -16.18 0.34
CA GLY A 58 32.05 -15.11 0.54
C GLY A 58 31.41 -13.76 0.82
N ALA A 59 30.17 -13.55 0.45
CA ALA A 59 29.40 -12.38 0.80
C ALA A 59 28.47 -12.70 1.97
N VAL A 60 28.45 -11.89 3.01
CA VAL A 60 27.41 -11.92 4.02
C VAL A 60 26.13 -11.50 3.31
N MET A 61 25.47 -12.46 2.66
CA MET A 61 24.16 -12.24 2.08
C MET A 61 23.18 -11.99 3.22
N PRO A 62 22.48 -10.87 3.22
CA PRO A 62 21.32 -10.75 4.09
C PRO A 62 20.41 -11.93 3.79
N ARG A 63 19.84 -12.57 4.81
CA ARG A 63 18.86 -13.64 4.66
C ARG A 63 17.53 -13.09 4.13
N LEU A 64 17.58 -12.51 2.92
CA LEU A 64 16.43 -11.92 2.28
C LEU A 64 15.81 -12.95 1.39
N GLY A 65 14.88 -13.70 1.96
CA GLY A 65 14.07 -14.64 1.24
C GLY A 65 13.06 -13.98 0.31
N ILE A 66 12.59 -14.72 -0.65
CA ILE A 66 11.39 -14.43 -1.41
C ILE A 66 10.24 -14.19 -0.42
N GLY A 67 9.45 -13.15 -0.62
CA GLY A 67 8.33 -12.76 0.28
C GLY A 67 8.53 -11.43 0.98
N MET A 68 9.66 -10.77 0.77
CA MET A 68 9.86 -9.36 1.15
C MET A 68 9.21 -8.41 0.13
N ASP A 69 9.04 -7.17 0.54
CA ASP A 69 8.48 -6.13 -0.33
C ASP A 69 9.35 -5.88 -1.57
N THR A 70 10.67 -6.00 -1.44
CA THR A 70 11.61 -5.79 -2.55
C THR A 70 12.64 -6.92 -2.68
N CYS A 71 13.21 -7.01 -3.88
CA CYS A 71 14.41 -7.77 -4.15
C CYS A 71 15.63 -6.90 -3.86
N VAL A 72 16.57 -7.39 -3.06
CA VAL A 72 17.84 -6.72 -2.77
C VAL A 72 18.99 -7.61 -3.24
N ILE A 73 19.76 -7.12 -4.20
CA ILE A 73 20.87 -7.88 -4.80
C ILE A 73 22.17 -7.09 -4.60
N PRO A 74 23.12 -7.62 -3.81
CA PRO A 74 24.45 -7.01 -3.73
C PRO A 74 25.12 -6.99 -5.11
N LEU A 75 25.64 -5.84 -5.49
CA LEU A 75 26.37 -5.69 -6.73
C LEU A 75 27.81 -6.18 -6.56
N ARG A 76 28.40 -6.68 -7.65
CA ARG A 76 29.77 -7.24 -7.65
C ARG A 76 30.85 -6.21 -7.30
N HIS A 77 30.57 -4.93 -7.48
CA HIS A 77 31.52 -3.86 -7.30
C HIS A 77 30.94 -2.75 -6.40
N GLY A 78 31.79 -2.14 -5.60
CA GLY A 78 31.52 -0.90 -4.89
C GLY A 78 30.70 -1.00 -3.61
N GLY A 79 30.37 -2.20 -3.12
CA GLY A 79 29.55 -2.35 -1.90
C GLY A 79 28.12 -1.85 -2.02
N LEU A 80 27.64 -1.67 -3.26
CA LEU A 80 26.28 -1.21 -3.56
C LEU A 80 25.32 -2.38 -3.69
N SER A 81 24.03 -2.10 -3.53
CA SER A 81 22.96 -3.07 -3.75
C SER A 81 21.96 -2.54 -4.80
N LEU A 82 21.49 -3.44 -5.65
CA LEU A 82 20.34 -3.19 -6.51
C LEU A 82 19.09 -3.51 -5.70
N VAL A 83 18.18 -2.56 -5.60
CA VAL A 83 16.87 -2.72 -4.94
C VAL A 83 15.80 -2.56 -6.01
N GLN A 84 14.97 -3.58 -6.15
CA GLN A 84 14.01 -3.65 -7.24
C GLN A 84 12.68 -4.25 -6.77
N THR A 85 11.59 -3.73 -7.29
CA THR A 85 10.25 -4.28 -7.10
C THR A 85 9.46 -4.26 -8.39
N THR A 86 8.48 -5.13 -8.49
CA THR A 86 7.48 -5.11 -9.55
C THR A 86 6.10 -5.32 -8.96
N ASP A 87 5.14 -4.58 -9.45
CA ASP A 87 3.75 -4.73 -9.07
C ASP A 87 2.84 -4.31 -10.21
N TYR A 88 1.63 -4.81 -10.24
CA TYR A 88 0.58 -4.37 -11.12
C TYR A 88 -0.78 -4.55 -10.45
N ILE A 89 -1.74 -3.72 -10.83
CA ILE A 89 -3.07 -3.69 -10.25
C ILE A 89 -4.14 -3.57 -11.32
N TYR A 90 -5.35 -3.97 -10.97
CA TYR A 90 -6.54 -3.69 -11.76
C TYR A 90 -7.09 -2.30 -11.43
N PRO A 91 -7.86 -1.68 -12.35
CA PRO A 91 -8.52 -0.41 -12.06
C PRO A 91 -9.37 -0.47 -10.79
N ILE A 92 -9.21 0.53 -9.93
CA ILE A 92 -9.97 0.67 -8.69
C ILE A 92 -10.80 1.94 -8.65
N VAL A 93 -10.44 2.93 -9.44
CA VAL A 93 -11.19 4.17 -9.63
C VAL A 93 -11.47 4.42 -11.11
N ASP A 94 -12.45 5.25 -11.41
CA ASP A 94 -12.90 5.49 -12.79
C ASP A 94 -12.15 6.63 -13.49
N ASP A 95 -11.47 7.49 -12.75
CA ASP A 95 -10.61 8.55 -13.30
C ASP A 95 -9.28 7.94 -13.80
N PRO A 96 -9.02 7.91 -15.11
CA PRO A 96 -7.80 7.30 -15.65
C PRO A 96 -6.51 7.96 -15.17
N TYR A 97 -6.54 9.27 -14.95
CA TYR A 97 -5.39 9.99 -14.42
C TYR A 97 -5.09 9.55 -12.98
N MET A 98 -6.09 9.56 -12.12
CA MET A 98 -5.92 9.12 -10.74
C MET A 98 -5.56 7.64 -10.66
N MET A 99 -6.10 6.81 -11.55
CA MET A 99 -5.73 5.40 -11.63
C MET A 99 -4.25 5.20 -11.95
N GLY A 100 -3.72 5.97 -12.89
CA GLY A 100 -2.29 5.97 -13.20
C GLY A 100 -1.43 6.39 -12.01
N ARG A 101 -1.85 7.43 -11.29
CA ARG A 101 -1.16 7.88 -10.06
C ARG A 101 -1.19 6.81 -8.98
N ILE A 102 -2.31 6.17 -8.77
CA ILE A 102 -2.45 5.08 -7.78
C ILE A 102 -1.55 3.89 -8.15
N ALA A 103 -1.53 3.50 -9.41
CA ALA A 103 -0.67 2.42 -9.87
C ALA A 103 0.82 2.72 -9.64
N CYS A 104 1.27 3.94 -9.96
CA CYS A 104 2.64 4.37 -9.72
C CYS A 104 2.97 4.39 -8.22
N ALA A 105 2.11 4.97 -7.39
CA ALA A 105 2.30 5.02 -5.95
C ALA A 105 2.37 3.60 -5.35
N ASN A 106 1.56 2.69 -5.85
CA ASN A 106 1.56 1.29 -5.42
C ASN A 106 2.87 0.56 -5.79
N VAL A 107 3.41 0.78 -6.98
CA VAL A 107 4.69 0.19 -7.39
C VAL A 107 5.84 0.71 -6.52
N LEU A 108 5.91 2.02 -6.29
CA LEU A 108 6.96 2.65 -5.49
C LEU A 108 6.87 2.32 -4.00
N SER A 109 5.68 1.96 -3.52
CA SER A 109 5.42 1.70 -2.11
C SER A 109 6.33 0.64 -1.51
N ASP A 110 6.66 -0.41 -2.26
CA ASP A 110 7.57 -1.46 -1.80
C ASP A 110 8.99 -0.93 -1.53
N LEU A 111 9.48 -0.01 -2.35
CA LEU A 111 10.75 0.66 -2.08
C LEU A 111 10.69 1.48 -0.79
N TYR A 112 9.60 2.21 -0.61
CA TYR A 112 9.39 3.05 0.57
C TYR A 112 9.25 2.23 1.85
N ALA A 113 8.69 1.03 1.77
CA ALA A 113 8.62 0.09 2.90
C ALA A 113 10.01 -0.35 3.39
N MET A 114 11.02 -0.30 2.53
CA MET A 114 12.42 -0.55 2.88
C MET A 114 13.17 0.73 3.30
N GLY A 115 12.49 1.85 3.47
CA GLY A 115 13.12 3.14 3.76
C GLY A 115 13.87 3.76 2.60
N VAL A 116 13.75 3.22 1.40
CA VAL A 116 14.36 3.78 0.19
C VAL A 116 13.55 4.98 -0.27
N THR A 117 14.17 6.14 -0.37
CA THR A 117 13.49 7.41 -0.71
C THR A 117 13.69 7.85 -2.14
N GLU A 118 14.68 7.28 -2.82
CA GLU A 118 15.00 7.61 -4.20
C GLU A 118 14.74 6.41 -5.11
N CYS A 119 14.24 6.67 -6.29
CA CYS A 119 14.06 5.67 -7.33
C CYS A 119 14.77 6.12 -8.60
N ASP A 120 15.75 5.36 -9.03
CA ASP A 120 16.58 5.74 -10.18
C ASP A 120 15.85 5.56 -11.50
N ASN A 121 14.96 4.59 -11.58
CA ASN A 121 14.28 4.26 -12.81
C ASN A 121 12.95 3.51 -12.60
N MET A 122 12.00 3.77 -13.48
CA MET A 122 10.78 2.99 -13.59
C MET A 122 10.54 2.50 -15.02
N LEU A 123 10.03 1.28 -15.11
CA LEU A 123 9.43 0.73 -16.34
C LEU A 123 7.93 0.59 -16.12
N MET A 124 7.12 1.03 -17.08
CA MET A 124 5.67 0.91 -17.00
C MET A 124 5.19 -0.39 -17.66
N LEU A 125 4.26 -1.07 -17.00
CA LEU A 125 3.55 -2.22 -17.54
C LEU A 125 2.08 -1.85 -17.71
N LEU A 126 1.59 -1.97 -18.95
CA LEU A 126 0.21 -1.60 -19.27
C LEU A 126 -0.43 -2.66 -20.17
N GLY A 127 -1.45 -3.32 -19.64
CA GLY A 127 -2.37 -4.13 -20.39
C GLY A 127 -3.62 -3.31 -20.68
N ILE A 128 -3.99 -3.13 -21.94
CA ILE A 128 -5.14 -2.30 -22.31
C ILE A 128 -6.14 -3.08 -23.17
N SER A 129 -7.41 -2.90 -22.85
CA SER A 129 -8.50 -3.40 -23.71
C SER A 129 -9.05 -2.32 -24.65
N ASN A 130 -8.75 -1.04 -24.36
CA ASN A 130 -9.19 0.15 -25.12
C ASN A 130 -8.11 1.24 -25.07
N LYS A 131 -8.33 2.31 -25.85
CA LYS A 131 -7.42 3.47 -25.89
C LYS A 131 -7.44 4.23 -24.58
N MET A 132 -6.50 3.96 -23.71
CA MET A 132 -6.30 4.67 -22.43
C MET A 132 -4.98 5.45 -22.49
N THR A 133 -4.90 6.55 -21.72
CA THR A 133 -3.67 7.32 -21.56
C THR A 133 -3.00 6.99 -20.22
N ASP A 134 -1.68 7.01 -20.22
CA ASP A 134 -0.83 6.74 -19.06
C ASP A 134 -0.35 8.01 -18.34
N ARG A 135 -0.94 9.15 -18.64
CA ARG A 135 -0.51 10.46 -18.15
C ARG A 135 -0.41 10.52 -16.62
N GLY A 136 -1.41 9.99 -15.93
CA GLY A 136 -1.42 10.02 -14.47
C GLY A 136 -0.28 9.22 -13.84
N PHE A 137 0.13 8.11 -14.45
CA PHE A 137 1.28 7.32 -13.99
C PHE A 137 2.59 8.12 -14.14
N LYS A 138 2.76 8.77 -15.28
CA LYS A 138 3.94 9.62 -15.55
C LYS A 138 4.06 10.77 -14.54
N ASP A 139 2.97 11.50 -14.28
CA ASP A 139 2.98 12.61 -13.34
C ASP A 139 3.36 12.18 -11.92
N ALA A 140 2.90 11.00 -11.47
CA ALA A 140 3.28 10.45 -10.16
C ALA A 140 4.75 10.01 -10.12
N ALA A 141 5.29 9.48 -11.21
CA ALA A 141 6.70 9.13 -11.31
C ALA A 141 7.60 10.38 -11.24
N GLU A 142 7.19 11.47 -11.88
CA GLU A 142 7.88 12.77 -11.78
C GLU A 142 7.83 13.31 -10.34
N GLU A 143 6.70 13.21 -9.65
CA GLU A 143 6.56 13.61 -8.24
C GLU A 143 7.49 12.82 -7.32
N ALA A 144 7.70 11.53 -7.61
CA ALA A 144 8.63 10.67 -6.88
C ALA A 144 10.11 10.94 -7.19
N GLY A 145 10.42 11.84 -8.14
CA GLY A 145 11.78 12.14 -8.57
C GLY A 145 12.39 11.06 -9.44
N THR A 146 11.58 10.25 -10.10
CA THR A 146 12.01 9.23 -11.06
C THR A 146 11.39 9.50 -12.44
N SER A 147 11.78 8.72 -13.42
CA SER A 147 11.23 8.79 -14.76
C SER A 147 10.86 7.42 -15.29
N VAL A 148 9.83 7.37 -16.11
CA VAL A 148 9.49 6.18 -16.89
C VAL A 148 10.35 6.18 -18.15
N THR A 149 11.29 5.24 -18.22
CA THR A 149 12.24 5.17 -19.34
C THR A 149 11.90 4.09 -20.35
N GLY A 150 10.88 3.30 -20.10
CA GLY A 150 10.45 2.21 -20.96
C GLY A 150 9.34 1.41 -20.31
N GLY A 151 9.11 0.23 -20.82
CA GLY A 151 8.10 -0.67 -20.30
C GLY A 151 7.53 -1.58 -21.38
N GLN A 152 6.33 -2.10 -21.14
CA GLN A 152 5.61 -2.93 -22.09
C GLN A 152 4.14 -2.55 -22.09
N THR A 153 3.58 -2.44 -23.28
CA THR A 153 2.15 -2.22 -23.50
C THR A 153 1.60 -3.32 -24.39
N VAL A 154 0.62 -4.05 -23.91
CA VAL A 154 0.02 -5.17 -24.62
C VAL A 154 -1.50 -5.09 -24.61
N LEU A 155 -2.11 -5.66 -25.64
CA LEU A 155 -3.56 -5.87 -25.64
C LEU A 155 -3.90 -7.01 -24.68
N ASN A 156 -4.90 -6.76 -23.83
CA ASN A 156 -5.36 -7.70 -22.83
C ASN A 156 -6.87 -7.57 -22.69
N PRO A 157 -7.62 -8.64 -22.37
CA PRO A 157 -9.05 -8.53 -22.13
C PRO A 157 -9.40 -7.52 -21.03
N TRP A 158 -8.53 -7.39 -20.04
CA TRP A 158 -8.70 -6.46 -18.92
C TRP A 158 -7.62 -5.39 -18.91
N ILE A 159 -7.92 -4.27 -18.26
CA ILE A 159 -6.92 -3.23 -18.04
C ILE A 159 -6.08 -3.64 -16.84
N VAL A 160 -4.77 -3.57 -16.99
CA VAL A 160 -3.79 -3.83 -15.94
C VAL A 160 -2.74 -2.72 -16.00
N LEU A 161 -2.45 -2.12 -14.87
CA LEU A 161 -1.45 -1.07 -14.75
C LEU A 161 -0.42 -1.42 -13.68
N GLY A 162 0.83 -1.22 -14.01
CA GLY A 162 1.89 -1.44 -13.04
C GLY A 162 3.23 -1.01 -13.56
N GLY A 163 4.27 -1.53 -12.94
CA GLY A 163 5.62 -1.19 -13.34
C GLY A 163 6.67 -1.94 -12.57
N VAL A 164 7.89 -1.63 -12.93
CA VAL A 164 9.12 -2.07 -12.25
C VAL A 164 9.84 -0.83 -11.78
N ALA A 165 10.14 -0.76 -10.49
CA ALA A 165 10.91 0.32 -9.90
C ALA A 165 12.28 -0.21 -9.45
N THR A 166 13.33 0.50 -9.84
CA THR A 166 14.71 0.07 -9.63
C THR A 166 15.53 1.22 -9.08
N THR A 167 16.34 0.92 -8.09
CA THR A 167 17.33 1.88 -7.56
C THR A 167 18.59 1.15 -7.11
N VAL A 168 19.70 1.88 -7.11
CA VAL A 168 20.99 1.41 -6.60
C VAL A 168 21.27 2.15 -5.30
N CYS A 169 21.47 1.40 -4.22
CA CYS A 169 21.60 1.93 -2.88
C CYS A 169 22.93 1.57 -2.22
N GLN A 170 23.40 2.48 -1.37
CA GLN A 170 24.39 2.17 -0.35
C GLN A 170 23.69 1.45 0.84
N PRO A 171 24.41 0.71 1.69
CA PRO A 171 23.82 -0.02 2.80
C PRO A 171 23.02 0.83 3.79
N ASN A 172 23.35 2.10 3.94
CA ASN A 172 22.67 3.03 4.84
C ASN A 172 21.42 3.68 4.25
N GLU A 173 21.11 3.44 2.97
CA GLU A 173 19.96 4.03 2.30
C GLU A 173 18.69 3.17 2.43
N PHE A 174 18.83 1.93 2.86
CA PHE A 174 17.67 1.05 3.09
C PHE A 174 17.71 0.43 4.48
N ILE A 175 16.53 0.06 4.97
CA ILE A 175 16.31 -0.51 6.31
C ILE A 175 15.76 -1.91 6.12
N MET A 176 16.50 -2.89 6.65
CA MET A 176 16.05 -4.28 6.65
C MET A 176 14.83 -4.43 7.57
N PRO A 177 13.79 -5.18 7.14
CA PRO A 177 12.53 -5.24 7.88
C PRO A 177 12.53 -6.32 8.99
N ASP A 178 13.65 -6.68 9.55
CA ASP A 178 13.81 -7.85 10.42
C ASP A 178 14.33 -7.53 11.85
N ASN A 179 14.33 -6.26 12.25
CA ASN A 179 14.98 -5.80 13.48
C ASN A 179 13.99 -5.31 14.56
N ALA A 180 12.72 -5.70 14.50
CA ALA A 180 11.77 -5.36 15.55
C ALA A 180 12.17 -5.97 16.89
N VAL A 181 12.01 -5.22 17.96
CA VAL A 181 12.32 -5.64 19.32
C VAL A 181 11.11 -5.48 20.24
N PRO A 182 11.00 -6.29 21.31
CA PRO A 182 9.96 -6.08 22.31
C PRO A 182 9.99 -4.66 22.86
N GLY A 183 8.83 -4.03 22.99
CA GLY A 183 8.69 -2.64 23.41
C GLY A 183 8.57 -1.65 22.27
N ASP A 184 8.85 -2.05 21.04
CA ASP A 184 8.54 -1.24 19.88
C ASP A 184 7.03 -0.97 19.76
N VAL A 185 6.68 0.06 19.04
CA VAL A 185 5.30 0.48 18.79
C VAL A 185 5.01 0.37 17.29
N LEU A 186 3.80 -0.05 16.97
CA LEU A 186 3.32 -0.13 15.60
C LEU A 186 2.67 1.18 15.19
N VAL A 187 3.11 1.73 14.09
CA VAL A 187 2.57 2.97 13.50
C VAL A 187 2.08 2.70 12.09
N LEU A 188 0.88 3.19 11.77
CA LEU A 188 0.28 3.11 10.42
C LEU A 188 0.18 4.52 9.83
N THR A 189 0.55 4.68 8.57
CA THR A 189 0.70 6.00 7.92
C THR A 189 -0.42 6.39 6.95
N LYS A 190 -1.36 5.52 6.71
CA LYS A 190 -2.59 5.82 5.94
C LYS A 190 -3.79 5.14 6.60
N PRO A 191 -5.01 5.71 6.49
CA PRO A 191 -6.21 5.06 7.01
C PRO A 191 -6.56 3.80 6.23
N LEU A 192 -7.27 2.90 6.89
CA LEU A 192 -7.87 1.70 6.31
C LEU A 192 -9.26 2.02 5.73
N GLY A 193 -9.79 1.11 4.91
CA GLY A 193 -11.15 1.20 4.40
C GLY A 193 -11.26 1.71 2.97
N THR A 194 -10.16 1.79 2.22
CA THR A 194 -10.18 2.22 0.82
C THR A 194 -11.02 1.30 -0.07
N GLN A 195 -10.94 0.00 0.12
CA GLN A 195 -11.74 -0.99 -0.61
C GLN A 195 -13.24 -0.82 -0.34
N VAL A 196 -13.60 -0.59 0.91
CA VAL A 196 -14.99 -0.34 1.31
C VAL A 196 -15.52 0.93 0.64
N ALA A 197 -14.75 2.02 0.70
CA ALA A 197 -15.12 3.31 0.11
C ALA A 197 -15.34 3.20 -1.40
N VAL A 198 -14.47 2.51 -2.11
CA VAL A 198 -14.60 2.27 -3.55
C VAL A 198 -15.83 1.41 -3.88
N ALA A 199 -16.05 0.35 -3.13
CA ALA A 199 -17.19 -0.54 -3.34
C ALA A 199 -18.53 0.19 -3.13
N VAL A 200 -18.68 0.89 -2.02
CA VAL A 200 -19.94 1.59 -1.71
C VAL A 200 -20.19 2.80 -2.62
N HIS A 201 -19.16 3.42 -3.14
CA HIS A 201 -19.31 4.44 -4.18
C HIS A 201 -20.00 3.86 -5.43
N GLN A 202 -19.63 2.67 -5.84
CA GLN A 202 -20.29 1.96 -6.94
C GLN A 202 -21.75 1.57 -6.60
N TRP A 203 -22.03 1.31 -5.32
CA TRP A 203 -23.38 0.94 -4.86
C TRP A 203 -24.37 2.09 -4.93
N LEU A 204 -23.93 3.33 -5.05
CA LEU A 204 -24.82 4.48 -5.31
C LEU A 204 -25.68 4.28 -6.56
N ASP A 205 -25.15 3.57 -7.55
CA ASP A 205 -25.85 3.26 -8.81
C ASP A 205 -26.56 1.90 -8.78
N ILE A 206 -26.56 1.19 -7.66
CA ILE A 206 -27.15 -0.13 -7.50
C ILE A 206 -28.16 -0.09 -6.34
N PRO A 207 -29.47 0.12 -6.62
CA PRO A 207 -30.47 0.35 -5.57
C PRO A 207 -30.56 -0.76 -4.52
N GLU A 208 -30.41 -2.00 -4.92
CA GLU A 208 -30.46 -3.15 -4.00
C GLU A 208 -29.36 -3.10 -2.94
N LYS A 209 -28.14 -2.70 -3.34
CA LYS A 209 -26.99 -2.60 -2.45
C LYS A 209 -27.04 -1.32 -1.63
N TRP A 210 -27.45 -0.21 -2.23
CA TRP A 210 -27.60 1.06 -1.54
C TRP A 210 -28.64 0.97 -0.41
N ASN A 211 -29.72 0.28 -0.62
CA ASN A 211 -30.77 0.10 0.39
C ASN A 211 -30.28 -0.58 1.67
N LYS A 212 -29.21 -1.38 1.61
CA LYS A 212 -28.62 -2.04 2.77
C LYS A 212 -27.86 -1.08 3.69
N ILE A 213 -27.38 0.02 3.17
CA ILE A 213 -26.47 0.93 3.90
C ILE A 213 -27.01 2.35 4.06
N LYS A 214 -28.06 2.73 3.34
CA LYS A 214 -28.59 4.10 3.34
C LYS A 214 -29.03 4.64 4.70
N LEU A 215 -29.25 3.77 5.69
CA LEU A 215 -29.62 4.19 7.05
C LEU A 215 -28.41 4.57 7.91
N VAL A 216 -27.22 4.13 7.55
CA VAL A 216 -26.00 4.38 8.33
C VAL A 216 -25.05 5.37 7.65
N VAL A 217 -25.27 5.67 6.38
CA VAL A 217 -24.40 6.54 5.59
C VAL A 217 -25.22 7.33 4.56
N THR A 218 -24.89 8.58 4.37
CA THR A 218 -25.48 9.44 3.33
C THR A 218 -24.70 9.30 2.02
N GLN A 219 -25.33 9.70 0.92
CA GLN A 219 -24.65 9.78 -0.38
C GLN A 219 -23.43 10.73 -0.33
N GLU A 220 -23.55 11.85 0.38
CA GLU A 220 -22.44 12.76 0.60
C GLU A 220 -21.28 12.13 1.37
N ASP A 221 -21.58 11.36 2.43
CA ASP A 221 -20.56 10.61 3.18
C ASP A 221 -19.79 9.62 2.28
N VAL A 222 -20.50 8.95 1.37
CA VAL A 222 -19.90 8.01 0.41
C VAL A 222 -18.99 8.73 -0.59
N GLU A 223 -19.44 9.87 -1.12
CA GLU A 223 -18.62 10.68 -2.02
C GLU A 223 -17.36 11.19 -1.35
N LEU A 224 -17.45 11.69 -0.12
CA LEU A 224 -16.31 12.15 0.67
C LEU A 224 -15.33 10.98 0.96
N ALA A 225 -15.83 9.82 1.35
CA ALA A 225 -15.00 8.65 1.61
C ALA A 225 -14.27 8.19 0.33
N TYR A 226 -14.94 8.22 -0.80
CA TYR A 226 -14.34 7.89 -2.09
C TYR A 226 -13.22 8.87 -2.48
N GLN A 227 -13.45 10.17 -2.31
CA GLN A 227 -12.42 11.18 -2.56
C GLN A 227 -11.20 11.01 -1.64
N GLU A 228 -11.43 10.76 -0.35
CA GLU A 228 -10.37 10.50 0.62
C GLU A 228 -9.60 9.21 0.30
N ALA A 229 -10.29 8.14 -0.08
CA ALA A 229 -9.67 6.90 -0.50
C ALA A 229 -8.74 7.11 -1.71
N MET A 230 -9.23 7.81 -2.72
CA MET A 230 -8.49 8.11 -3.94
C MET A 230 -7.24 8.95 -3.66
N MET A 231 -7.36 9.99 -2.85
CA MET A 231 -6.23 10.82 -2.44
C MET A 231 -5.18 10.02 -1.65
N ASN A 232 -5.62 9.19 -0.71
CA ASN A 232 -4.71 8.34 0.08
C ASN A 232 -4.00 7.30 -0.77
N MET A 233 -4.71 6.64 -1.68
CA MET A 233 -4.10 5.66 -2.60
C MET A 233 -3.06 6.31 -3.54
N ALA A 234 -3.30 7.53 -3.99
CA ALA A 234 -2.38 8.26 -4.88
C ALA A 234 -1.20 8.91 -4.14
N ARG A 235 -1.28 9.06 -2.82
CA ARG A 235 -0.19 9.64 -2.02
C ARG A 235 0.98 8.70 -1.93
N LEU A 236 2.19 9.21 -2.20
CA LEU A 236 3.41 8.43 -2.05
C LEU A 236 3.75 8.20 -0.57
N ASN A 237 4.24 7.01 -0.25
CA ASN A 237 4.80 6.69 1.06
C ASN A 237 6.24 7.22 1.25
N ARG A 238 6.72 8.08 0.36
CA ARG A 238 8.08 8.61 0.36
C ARG A 238 8.44 9.37 1.62
N THR A 239 7.55 10.25 2.08
CA THR A 239 7.77 11.01 3.31
C THR A 239 7.90 10.09 4.51
N ALA A 240 7.03 9.10 4.64
CA ALA A 240 7.12 8.09 5.70
C ALA A 240 8.45 7.32 5.63
N ALA A 241 8.90 6.94 4.44
CA ALA A 241 10.19 6.27 4.23
C ALA A 241 11.38 7.11 4.72
N GLY A 242 11.39 8.40 4.41
CA GLY A 242 12.42 9.32 4.90
C GLY A 242 12.44 9.44 6.41
N LEU A 243 11.27 9.53 7.03
CA LEU A 243 11.11 9.62 8.48
C LEU A 243 11.46 8.32 9.19
N MET A 244 11.40 7.17 8.54
CA MET A 244 11.89 5.91 9.08
C MET A 244 13.38 6.01 9.48
N HIS A 245 14.20 6.66 8.68
CA HIS A 245 15.59 6.90 9.00
C HIS A 245 15.76 7.88 10.17
N THR A 246 15.02 8.98 10.15
CA THR A 246 15.08 10.01 11.18
C THR A 246 14.72 9.47 12.56
N PHE A 247 13.73 8.61 12.64
CA PHE A 247 13.19 8.07 13.88
C PHE A 247 13.62 6.63 14.18
N ASN A 248 14.58 6.13 13.45
CA ASN A 248 15.25 4.87 13.71
C ASN A 248 14.31 3.64 13.68
N ALA A 249 13.52 3.52 12.62
CA ALA A 249 12.62 2.40 12.42
C ALA A 249 13.39 1.06 12.37
N HIS A 250 12.81 0.04 12.99
CA HIS A 250 13.39 -1.31 13.06
C HIS A 250 12.87 -2.26 12.00
N ALA A 251 11.65 -2.04 11.54
CA ALA A 251 10.99 -2.86 10.52
C ALA A 251 9.84 -2.08 9.91
N ALA A 252 9.48 -2.41 8.69
CA ALA A 252 8.28 -1.88 8.03
C ALA A 252 7.83 -2.78 6.89
N THR A 253 6.54 -2.68 6.56
CA THR A 253 5.95 -3.20 5.33
C THR A 253 4.86 -2.24 4.88
N ASP A 254 4.44 -2.31 3.63
CA ASP A 254 3.27 -1.61 3.16
C ASP A 254 2.01 -2.48 3.26
N ILE A 255 0.86 -1.84 3.34
CA ILE A 255 -0.44 -2.53 3.49
C ILE A 255 -1.13 -2.55 2.13
N THR A 256 -1.35 -3.75 1.60
CA THR A 256 -2.04 -3.95 0.32
C THR A 256 -3.05 -5.09 0.38
N GLY A 257 -3.04 -6.01 -0.55
CA GLY A 257 -4.11 -6.96 -0.82
C GLY A 257 -4.45 -7.96 0.29
N PHE A 258 -3.54 -8.22 1.23
CA PHE A 258 -3.81 -9.13 2.35
C PHE A 258 -4.44 -8.44 3.57
N GLY A 259 -4.63 -7.12 3.51
CA GLY A 259 -5.12 -6.33 4.62
C GLY A 259 -4.07 -6.10 5.71
N ILE A 260 -4.45 -5.30 6.71
CA ILE A 260 -3.53 -4.93 7.81
C ILE A 260 -3.01 -6.17 8.56
N LEU A 261 -3.88 -7.13 8.86
CA LEU A 261 -3.49 -8.32 9.62
C LEU A 261 -2.58 -9.24 8.80
N GLY A 262 -2.91 -9.50 7.53
CA GLY A 262 -2.11 -10.37 6.68
C GLY A 262 -0.69 -9.85 6.47
N HIS A 263 -0.54 -8.56 6.22
CA HIS A 263 0.77 -7.92 6.08
C HIS A 263 1.52 -7.84 7.41
N ALA A 264 0.82 -7.60 8.53
CA ALA A 264 1.43 -7.66 9.86
C ALA A 264 1.96 -9.07 10.19
N GLN A 265 1.21 -10.10 9.85
CA GLN A 265 1.64 -11.50 10.02
C GLN A 265 2.88 -11.83 9.19
N ASN A 266 2.93 -11.37 7.94
CA ASN A 266 4.11 -11.55 7.09
C ASN A 266 5.34 -10.85 7.66
N LEU A 267 5.18 -9.63 8.14
CA LEU A 267 6.27 -8.89 8.75
C LEU A 267 6.75 -9.56 10.04
N ALA A 268 5.84 -10.05 10.88
CA ALA A 268 6.19 -10.75 12.11
C ALA A 268 7.00 -12.02 11.86
N LYS A 269 6.66 -12.80 10.83
CA LYS A 269 7.38 -14.01 10.45
C LYS A 269 8.82 -13.74 10.04
N GLN A 270 9.12 -12.56 9.52
CA GLN A 270 10.46 -12.19 9.03
C GLN A 270 11.39 -11.71 10.15
N GLN A 271 10.90 -11.51 11.36
CA GLN A 271 11.70 -10.95 12.44
C GLN A 271 12.77 -11.93 12.93
N ARG A 272 13.96 -11.41 13.21
CA ARG A 272 15.06 -12.17 13.82
C ARG A 272 14.73 -12.53 15.26
N ASN A 273 14.16 -11.60 15.99
CA ASN A 273 13.75 -11.78 17.37
C ASN A 273 12.41 -12.52 17.44
N GLU A 274 12.21 -13.26 18.50
CA GLU A 274 10.92 -13.89 18.81
C GLU A 274 9.96 -12.84 19.38
N VAL A 275 9.29 -12.16 18.48
CA VAL A 275 8.31 -11.11 18.78
C VAL A 275 6.95 -11.43 18.16
N SER A 276 5.90 -10.82 18.72
CA SER A 276 4.56 -10.83 18.16
C SER A 276 4.03 -9.41 18.11
N PHE A 277 3.20 -9.13 17.11
CA PHE A 277 2.56 -7.84 16.91
C PHE A 277 1.13 -7.89 17.40
N VAL A 278 0.75 -6.91 18.24
CA VAL A 278 -0.60 -6.79 18.76
C VAL A 278 -1.20 -5.46 18.35
N ILE A 279 -2.25 -5.51 17.56
CA ILE A 279 -2.95 -4.33 17.04
C ILE A 279 -4.15 -4.02 17.91
N HIS A 280 -4.20 -2.80 18.45
CA HIS A 280 -5.24 -2.30 19.35
C HIS A 280 -6.20 -1.33 18.68
N ASN A 281 -5.72 -0.56 17.71
CA ASN A 281 -6.46 0.52 17.07
C ASN A 281 -6.49 0.31 15.56
N LEU A 282 -7.62 0.67 14.95
CA LEU A 282 -7.79 0.67 13.50
C LEU A 282 -8.25 2.06 13.05
N PRO A 283 -7.37 2.87 12.46
CA PRO A 283 -7.77 4.11 11.82
C PRO A 283 -8.48 3.80 10.50
N VAL A 284 -9.73 4.22 10.40
CA VAL A 284 -10.63 3.89 9.28
C VAL A 284 -11.24 5.16 8.72
N LEU A 285 -11.33 5.25 7.42
CA LEU A 285 -12.04 6.33 6.72
C LEU A 285 -13.44 6.51 7.30
N ALA A 286 -13.83 7.77 7.53
CA ALA A 286 -15.09 8.13 8.17
C ALA A 286 -16.29 7.39 7.57
N LYS A 287 -17.14 6.84 8.44
CA LYS A 287 -18.35 6.05 8.12
C LYS A 287 -18.10 4.64 7.58
N MET A 288 -16.91 4.30 7.13
CA MET A 288 -16.66 3.00 6.48
C MET A 288 -16.73 1.82 7.45
N ALA A 289 -16.39 2.01 8.73
CA ALA A 289 -16.60 0.98 9.76
C ALA A 289 -18.09 0.68 9.98
N ALA A 290 -18.93 1.72 10.04
CA ALA A 290 -20.38 1.57 10.15
C ALA A 290 -20.98 0.86 8.93
N VAL A 291 -20.54 1.20 7.73
CA VAL A 291 -20.94 0.54 6.49
C VAL A 291 -20.55 -0.93 6.51
N SER A 292 -19.34 -1.26 6.90
CA SER A 292 -18.84 -2.63 6.99
C SER A 292 -19.70 -3.46 7.96
N LYS A 293 -20.06 -2.92 9.11
CA LYS A 293 -20.97 -3.58 10.08
C LYS A 293 -22.36 -3.78 9.49
N ALA A 294 -22.94 -2.79 8.82
CA ALA A 294 -24.24 -2.86 8.20
C ALA A 294 -24.33 -3.94 7.11
N CYS A 295 -23.21 -4.30 6.50
CA CYS A 295 -23.09 -5.36 5.49
C CYS A 295 -22.72 -6.73 6.11
N GLY A 296 -22.88 -6.92 7.41
CA GLY A 296 -22.50 -8.17 8.08
C GLY A 296 -21.00 -8.45 8.08
N ASN A 297 -20.17 -7.42 8.05
CA ASN A 297 -18.71 -7.49 7.99
C ASN A 297 -18.17 -8.24 6.76
N MET A 298 -18.89 -8.22 5.64
CA MET A 298 -18.50 -8.92 4.41
C MET A 298 -17.14 -8.48 3.85
N PHE A 299 -16.72 -7.26 4.14
CA PHE A 299 -15.42 -6.74 3.70
C PHE A 299 -14.25 -7.24 4.55
N GLY A 300 -14.50 -7.78 5.73
CA GLY A 300 -13.46 -8.20 6.66
C GLY A 300 -12.67 -7.06 7.31
N LEU A 301 -13.18 -5.82 7.28
CA LEU A 301 -12.48 -4.64 7.77
C LEU A 301 -12.08 -4.75 9.25
N MET A 302 -12.99 -5.18 10.11
CA MET A 302 -12.76 -5.32 11.54
C MET A 302 -11.84 -6.50 11.89
N HIS A 303 -11.74 -7.49 11.02
CA HIS A 303 -10.87 -8.65 11.17
C HIS A 303 -9.46 -8.40 10.62
N GLY A 304 -9.24 -7.25 9.96
CA GLY A 304 -7.96 -6.91 9.36
C GLY A 304 -7.65 -7.61 8.05
N THR A 305 -8.62 -8.27 7.43
CA THR A 305 -8.46 -9.00 6.16
C THR A 305 -8.97 -8.23 4.95
N CYS A 306 -9.53 -7.04 5.15
CA CYS A 306 -9.96 -6.19 4.06
C CYS A 306 -8.76 -5.71 3.23
N PRO A 307 -8.74 -5.98 1.91
CA PRO A 307 -7.67 -5.50 1.06
C PRO A 307 -7.56 -3.98 1.07
N GLU A 308 -6.35 -3.49 0.95
CA GLU A 308 -6.03 -2.10 0.67
C GLU A 308 -5.27 -2.02 -0.66
N THR A 309 -5.49 -0.99 -1.42
CA THR A 309 -4.69 -0.69 -2.62
C THR A 309 -3.85 0.53 -2.34
N SER A 310 -2.55 0.45 -2.60
CA SER A 310 -1.62 1.53 -2.32
C SER A 310 -1.80 2.09 -0.90
N GLY A 311 -1.84 1.20 0.08
CA GLY A 311 -2.01 1.54 1.49
C GLY A 311 -0.78 2.18 2.10
N GLY A 312 -0.87 2.52 3.39
CA GLY A 312 0.22 3.10 4.15
C GLY A 312 1.29 2.10 4.56
N LEU A 313 2.32 2.61 5.19
CA LEU A 313 3.35 1.80 5.83
C LEU A 313 2.92 1.40 7.24
N LEU A 314 3.18 0.15 7.59
CA LEU A 314 3.15 -0.35 8.97
C LEU A 314 4.59 -0.41 9.45
N ILE A 315 4.90 0.42 10.45
CA ILE A 315 6.29 0.65 10.88
C ILE A 315 6.45 0.26 12.35
N CYS A 316 7.49 -0.51 12.65
CA CYS A 316 7.92 -0.76 14.02
C CYS A 316 8.93 0.31 14.44
N LEU A 317 8.55 1.15 15.38
CA LEU A 317 9.37 2.26 15.90
C LEU A 317 9.72 2.06 17.35
N PRO A 318 10.92 2.52 17.80
CA PRO A 318 11.20 2.65 19.22
C PRO A 318 10.10 3.45 19.91
N ARG A 319 9.68 3.00 21.08
CA ARG A 319 8.53 3.59 21.80
C ARG A 319 8.65 5.10 22.00
N GLU A 320 9.82 5.58 22.35
CA GLU A 320 10.12 6.99 22.56
C GLU A 320 10.09 7.84 21.29
N GLN A 321 10.19 7.20 20.11
CA GLN A 321 10.19 7.88 18.82
C GLN A 321 8.82 7.92 18.13
N ALA A 322 7.91 7.04 18.50
CA ALA A 322 6.65 6.85 17.78
C ALA A 322 5.76 8.10 17.79
N ALA A 323 5.57 8.74 18.95
CA ALA A 323 4.76 9.96 19.04
C ALA A 323 5.40 11.12 18.27
N ARG A 324 6.72 11.23 18.28
CA ARG A 324 7.47 12.25 17.54
C ARG A 324 7.35 12.02 16.03
N PHE A 325 7.41 10.78 15.57
CA PHE A 325 7.17 10.42 14.16
C PHE A 325 5.76 10.88 13.73
N CYS A 326 4.74 10.55 14.51
CA CYS A 326 3.35 10.91 14.19
C CYS A 326 3.14 12.43 14.17
N ALA A 327 3.81 13.17 15.02
CA ALA A 327 3.78 14.63 15.04
C ALA A 327 4.52 15.22 13.81
N GLU A 328 5.71 14.72 13.53
CA GLU A 328 6.58 15.25 12.45
C GLU A 328 5.96 15.05 11.07
N ILE A 329 5.37 13.89 10.78
CA ILE A 329 4.79 13.59 9.47
C ILE A 329 3.66 14.55 9.09
N LYS A 330 2.99 15.13 10.07
CA LYS A 330 1.91 16.12 9.87
C LYS A 330 2.43 17.53 9.59
N SER A 331 3.74 17.76 9.68
CA SER A 331 4.32 19.07 9.43
C SER A 331 4.00 19.57 8.02
N PRO A 332 3.64 20.86 7.86
CA PRO A 332 3.34 21.45 6.54
C PRO A 332 4.48 21.34 5.54
N LYS A 333 5.71 21.21 6.00
CA LYS A 333 6.91 21.09 5.13
C LYS A 333 6.90 19.84 4.22
N TYR A 334 6.12 18.81 4.59
CA TYR A 334 6.00 17.58 3.79
C TYR A 334 4.79 17.58 2.85
N GLY A 335 4.02 18.67 2.81
CA GLY A 335 2.78 18.76 2.07
C GLY A 335 1.57 18.37 2.92
N GLU A 336 0.41 18.41 2.28
CA GLU A 336 -0.87 18.18 2.96
C GLU A 336 -1.26 16.70 2.97
N GLY A 337 -2.00 16.32 3.99
CA GLY A 337 -2.68 15.03 4.05
C GLY A 337 -1.89 13.90 4.67
N HIS A 338 -0.61 14.08 4.98
CA HIS A 338 0.17 13.07 5.69
C HIS A 338 -0.33 12.92 7.13
N GLN A 339 -0.60 11.68 7.54
CA GLN A 339 -1.04 11.33 8.88
C GLN A 339 -0.35 10.05 9.33
N ALA A 340 -0.34 9.81 10.63
CA ALA A 340 0.10 8.55 11.19
C ALA A 340 -0.57 8.33 12.55
N TRP A 341 -0.77 7.07 12.91
CA TRP A 341 -1.39 6.64 14.16
C TRP A 341 -0.59 5.53 14.80
N ILE A 342 -0.46 5.60 16.12
CA ILE A 342 0.00 4.46 16.89
C ILE A 342 -1.16 3.46 16.97
N ILE A 343 -0.94 2.26 16.45
CA ILE A 343 -2.01 1.25 16.36
C ILE A 343 -1.78 0.00 17.17
N GLY A 344 -0.59 -0.19 17.71
CA GLY A 344 -0.28 -1.40 18.46
C GLY A 344 1.11 -1.43 19.04
N ILE A 345 1.49 -2.57 19.54
CA ILE A 345 2.76 -2.82 20.20
C ILE A 345 3.44 -4.09 19.66
N VAL A 346 4.74 -4.14 19.88
CA VAL A 346 5.57 -5.34 19.68
C VAL A 346 5.91 -5.91 21.05
N GLU A 347 5.61 -7.18 21.26
CA GLU A 347 5.88 -7.91 22.49
C GLU A 347 6.70 -9.18 22.24
N LYS A 348 7.23 -9.82 23.26
CA LYS A 348 7.79 -11.15 23.15
C LYS A 348 6.72 -12.11 22.66
N GLY A 349 7.05 -12.96 21.72
CA GLY A 349 6.09 -13.89 21.13
C GLY A 349 6.72 -14.89 20.19
N ASN A 350 5.92 -15.38 19.27
CA ASN A 350 6.27 -16.48 18.38
C ASN A 350 6.23 -16.10 16.88
N ARG A 351 6.51 -14.86 16.55
CA ARG A 351 6.49 -14.31 15.19
C ARG A 351 5.10 -14.37 14.53
N THR A 352 4.10 -13.98 15.31
CA THR A 352 2.71 -13.88 14.86
C THR A 352 2.19 -12.46 15.02
N ALA A 353 1.05 -12.17 14.42
CA ALA A 353 0.34 -10.92 14.60
C ALA A 353 -1.13 -11.18 14.85
N ARG A 354 -1.75 -10.34 15.66
CA ARG A 354 -3.18 -10.39 15.96
C ARG A 354 -3.76 -9.01 16.18
N ILE A 355 -5.05 -8.91 15.97
CA ILE A 355 -5.87 -7.78 16.39
C ILE A 355 -6.59 -8.23 17.67
N ILE A 356 -6.65 -7.37 18.68
CA ILE A 356 -7.40 -7.67 19.92
C ILE A 356 -8.90 -7.83 19.62
N ASP A 357 -9.63 -8.51 20.50
CA ASP A 357 -11.06 -8.84 20.27
C ASP A 357 -11.95 -7.62 20.03
N LYS A 358 -11.66 -6.51 20.71
CA LYS A 358 -12.41 -5.25 20.59
C LYS A 358 -11.45 -4.10 20.26
N PRO A 359 -10.96 -4.01 19.03
CA PRO A 359 -10.08 -2.92 18.64
C PRO A 359 -10.85 -1.59 18.66
N ARG A 360 -10.15 -0.53 19.05
CA ARG A 360 -10.69 0.82 18.95
C ARG A 360 -10.67 1.28 17.51
N ILE A 361 -11.82 1.67 16.99
CA ILE A 361 -11.93 2.30 15.69
C ILE A 361 -11.65 3.80 15.86
N ILE A 362 -10.65 4.29 15.13
CA ILE A 362 -10.37 5.71 15.01
C ILE A 362 -11.02 6.19 13.73
N GLU A 363 -12.08 6.98 13.85
CA GLU A 363 -12.71 7.61 12.68
C GLU A 363 -11.78 8.67 12.12
N VAL A 364 -11.38 8.51 10.86
CA VAL A 364 -10.52 9.47 10.16
C VAL A 364 -11.40 10.40 9.36
N ALA A 365 -11.60 11.60 9.85
CA ALA A 365 -12.42 12.60 9.19
C ALA A 365 -11.84 12.99 7.82
N PRO A 366 -12.69 13.26 6.82
CA PRO A 366 -12.25 13.80 5.55
C PRO A 366 -11.49 15.10 5.78
N GLN A 367 -10.40 15.28 5.03
CA GLN A 367 -9.69 16.56 5.07
C GLN A 367 -10.53 17.58 4.30
N ALA A 368 -10.92 18.65 4.98
CA ALA A 368 -11.67 19.71 4.34
C ALA A 368 -10.87 20.30 3.18
N PRO A 369 -11.48 20.50 1.99
CA PRO A 369 -10.84 21.28 0.95
C PRO A 369 -10.53 22.65 1.53
N LYS A 370 -9.29 23.12 1.44
CA LYS A 370 -8.96 24.49 1.81
C LYS A 370 -9.70 25.44 0.86
N PRO A 371 -10.29 26.52 1.39
CA PRO A 371 -10.96 27.51 0.58
C PRO A 371 -10.02 28.17 -0.43
#